data_d8a55ce29a6dc20ec1dbbb4d8e21f601
#
_entry.id   d8a55ce29a6dc20ec1dbbb4d8e21f601
#
_cell.length_a   1.000
_cell.length_b   1.000
_cell.length_c   1.000
_cell.angle_alpha   90.00
_cell.angle_beta   90.00
_cell.angle_gamma   90.00
#
_symmetry.space_group_name_H-M   'P 1'
#
loop_
_entity.id
_entity.type
_entity.pdbx_description
1 polymer ?
#
loop_
_entity_poly.entity_id
_entity_poly.type
_entity_poly.pdbx_seq_one_letter_code
_entity_poly.pdbx_strand_id
1 'polypeptide(L)'
;MLYRLRFNPMSILKIGILLTDHVLEDLQKKHDDQDNFYRRIFNETDQEVSLEIYDVTQFIYPKSLDECDGYIITGSKLSVYDDERWIRVLEKFIVDLFLNKKLLLGVCFGHQLIAKALGGEVKKADIGWVLGVQSYEFKTNYPWLEYMNEDVQLIHSHQDQVMRLPEGATLVASNNYVPYSMYYIEDHVMCMQGHPEFTNAYAYDVLCKRRDVLGEDKFKQAEFSLLNEKTHYLEVTNWWLEFFKSKNQFQ
;
A
#
# COMPACT_ATOMS: atom_id res chain seq x y z
N MET A 1 26.34 24.05 35.42
CA MET A 1 25.33 24.61 34.55
C MET A 1 24.76 23.45 33.70
N LEU A 2 23.70 22.82 34.17
CA LEU A 2 23.11 21.62 33.55
C LEU A 2 22.23 22.07 32.38
N TYR A 3 22.65 21.81 31.14
CA TYR A 3 21.79 21.92 29.97
C TYR A 3 20.68 20.88 30.09
N ARG A 4 19.48 21.31 30.49
CA ARG A 4 18.25 20.54 30.30
C ARG A 4 18.01 20.45 28.78
N LEU A 5 18.31 19.29 28.20
CA LEU A 5 17.76 18.93 26.88
C LEU A 5 16.23 19.05 27.00
N ARG A 6 15.66 20.05 26.35
CA ARG A 6 14.22 20.14 26.15
C ARG A 6 13.86 19.01 25.21
N PHE A 7 13.30 17.92 25.72
CA PHE A 7 12.54 16.99 24.92
C PHE A 7 11.35 17.78 24.38
N ASN A 8 11.41 18.16 23.10
CA ASN A 8 10.22 18.54 22.39
C ASN A 8 9.36 17.26 22.33
N PRO A 9 8.09 17.26 22.79
CA PRO A 9 7.25 16.10 22.58
C PRO A 9 7.17 15.92 21.06
N MET A 10 7.62 14.75 20.56
CA MET A 10 7.48 14.42 19.14
C MET A 10 6.00 14.53 18.83
N SER A 11 5.64 15.37 17.85
CA SER A 11 4.26 15.47 17.37
C SER A 11 3.80 14.09 16.91
N ILE A 12 2.58 13.70 17.30
CA ILE A 12 1.97 12.45 16.83
C ILE A 12 1.93 12.50 15.31
N LEU A 13 2.48 11.48 14.66
CA LEU A 13 2.49 11.37 13.21
C LEU A 13 1.05 11.27 12.69
N LYS A 14 0.66 12.19 11.80
CA LYS A 14 -0.68 12.26 11.22
C LYS A 14 -0.65 11.77 9.77
N ILE A 15 -1.29 10.64 9.49
CA ILE A 15 -1.32 10.01 8.16
C ILE A 15 -2.74 10.08 7.59
N GLY A 16 -2.87 10.59 6.35
CA GLY A 16 -4.11 10.58 5.59
C GLY A 16 -4.29 9.28 4.82
N ILE A 17 -5.40 8.57 5.04
CA ILE A 17 -5.77 7.39 4.25
C ILE A 17 -6.73 7.82 3.16
N LEU A 18 -6.27 7.77 1.91
CA LEU A 18 -7.08 8.01 0.70
C LEU A 18 -7.78 6.70 0.34
N LEU A 19 -9.00 6.53 0.85
CA LEU A 19 -9.79 5.32 0.72
C LEU A 19 -10.36 5.20 -0.69
N THR A 20 -9.98 4.15 -1.42
CA THR A 20 -10.32 3.92 -2.82
C THR A 20 -11.33 2.79 -3.05
N ASP A 21 -11.73 2.10 -1.99
CA ASP A 21 -12.75 1.05 -2.03
C ASP A 21 -13.31 0.78 -0.63
N HIS A 22 -14.38 0.04 -0.60
CA HIS A 22 -14.98 -0.53 0.61
C HIS A 22 -15.00 -2.06 0.52
N VAL A 23 -14.89 -2.71 1.65
CA VAL A 23 -15.08 -4.16 1.77
C VAL A 23 -16.50 -4.51 1.31
N LEU A 24 -16.66 -5.64 0.62
CA LEU A 24 -17.97 -6.12 0.20
C LEU A 24 -18.93 -6.21 1.40
N GLU A 25 -20.15 -5.72 1.26
CA GLU A 25 -21.14 -5.56 2.35
C GLU A 25 -21.34 -6.84 3.16
N ASP A 26 -21.34 -7.99 2.51
CA ASP A 26 -21.50 -9.29 3.17
C ASP A 26 -20.24 -9.74 3.94
N LEU A 27 -19.08 -9.19 3.64
CA LEU A 27 -17.83 -9.44 4.35
C LEU A 27 -17.56 -8.41 5.46
N GLN A 28 -18.12 -7.19 5.38
CA GLN A 28 -17.91 -6.14 6.40
C GLN A 28 -18.34 -6.58 7.80
N LYS A 29 -19.40 -7.39 7.93
CA LYS A 29 -19.85 -7.90 9.24
C LYS A 29 -18.82 -8.76 9.96
N LYS A 30 -17.92 -9.39 9.21
CA LYS A 30 -16.90 -10.31 9.72
C LYS A 30 -15.52 -9.64 9.82
N HIS A 31 -15.23 -8.73 8.92
CA HIS A 31 -13.87 -8.20 8.73
C HIS A 31 -13.75 -6.70 8.92
N ASP A 32 -14.86 -6.00 9.19
CA ASP A 32 -14.94 -4.53 9.17
C ASP A 32 -14.71 -3.94 7.77
N ASP A 33 -14.58 -2.61 7.70
CA ASP A 33 -14.29 -1.94 6.43
C ASP A 33 -12.78 -1.64 6.29
N GLN A 34 -12.36 -1.24 5.11
CA GLN A 34 -10.97 -1.11 4.72
C GLN A 34 -10.19 -0.13 5.59
N ASP A 35 -10.81 0.96 6.09
CA ASP A 35 -10.16 1.91 7.02
C ASP A 35 -9.74 1.23 8.33
N ASN A 36 -10.52 0.26 8.82
CA ASN A 36 -10.21 -0.49 10.04
C ASN A 36 -9.01 -1.42 9.84
N PHE A 37 -8.71 -1.86 8.61
CA PHE A 37 -7.51 -2.65 8.33
C PHE A 37 -6.24 -1.82 8.60
N TYR A 38 -6.22 -0.57 8.14
CA TYR A 38 -5.10 0.35 8.41
C TYR A 38 -5.03 0.71 9.89
N ARG A 39 -6.16 1.01 10.54
CA ARG A 39 -6.18 1.27 11.99
C ARG A 39 -5.59 0.09 12.77
N ARG A 40 -5.94 -1.14 12.41
CA ARG A 40 -5.42 -2.35 13.05
C ARG A 40 -3.90 -2.44 12.94
N ILE A 41 -3.34 -2.40 11.74
CA ILE A 41 -1.89 -2.59 11.56
C ILE A 41 -1.06 -1.49 12.21
N PHE A 42 -1.52 -0.24 12.22
CA PHE A 42 -0.83 0.85 12.93
C PHE A 42 -0.97 0.73 14.45
N ASN A 43 -2.12 0.29 14.98
CA ASN A 43 -2.31 0.06 16.41
C ASN A 43 -1.48 -1.11 16.97
N GLU A 44 -1.02 -2.03 16.12
CA GLU A 44 -0.15 -3.14 16.49
C GLU A 44 1.34 -2.73 16.52
N THR A 45 1.68 -1.52 16.10
CA THR A 45 3.04 -0.97 16.24
C THR A 45 3.24 -0.33 17.61
N ASP A 46 4.49 -0.14 18.03
CA ASP A 46 4.84 0.54 19.29
C ASP A 46 4.73 2.08 19.21
N GLN A 47 4.12 2.60 18.12
CA GLN A 47 4.08 4.04 17.85
C GLN A 47 2.66 4.56 17.75
N GLU A 48 2.41 5.68 18.41
CA GLU A 48 1.13 6.38 18.30
C GLU A 48 1.06 7.14 16.97
N VAL A 49 0.02 6.82 16.17
CA VAL A 49 -0.26 7.42 14.86
C VAL A 49 -1.71 7.92 14.84
N SER A 50 -1.93 9.11 14.32
CA SER A 50 -3.26 9.64 14.03
C SER A 50 -3.62 9.36 12.58
N LEU A 51 -4.72 8.67 12.32
CA LEU A 51 -5.22 8.37 10.98
C LEU A 51 -6.45 9.21 10.66
N GLU A 52 -6.35 9.98 9.57
CA GLU A 52 -7.49 10.71 8.97
C GLU A 52 -7.95 9.99 7.71
N ILE A 53 -9.25 9.73 7.62
CA ILE A 53 -9.83 8.96 6.50
C ILE A 53 -10.50 9.90 5.51
N TYR A 54 -10.13 9.80 4.24
CA TYR A 54 -10.70 10.54 3.12
C TYR A 54 -11.26 9.56 2.09
N ASP A 55 -12.58 9.43 2.02
CA ASP A 55 -13.23 8.61 1.00
C ASP A 55 -13.20 9.32 -0.35
N VAL A 56 -12.14 9.06 -1.13
CA VAL A 56 -11.95 9.70 -2.42
C VAL A 56 -12.96 9.22 -3.48
N THR A 57 -13.61 8.08 -3.25
CA THR A 57 -14.69 7.60 -4.12
C THR A 57 -15.92 8.50 -4.04
N GLN A 58 -16.09 9.17 -2.89
CA GLN A 58 -17.12 10.18 -2.62
C GLN A 58 -16.60 11.61 -2.79
N PHE A 59 -15.42 11.79 -3.39
CA PHE A 59 -14.75 13.09 -3.58
C PHE A 59 -14.43 13.82 -2.26
N ILE A 60 -14.24 13.08 -1.17
CA ILE A 60 -13.78 13.63 0.12
C ILE A 60 -12.26 13.63 0.11
N TYR A 61 -11.66 14.82 0.20
CA TYR A 61 -10.23 15.07 0.16
C TYR A 61 -9.79 15.96 1.32
N PRO A 62 -8.50 15.97 1.71
CA PRO A 62 -7.97 16.95 2.65
C PRO A 62 -8.15 18.37 2.11
N LYS A 63 -8.34 19.34 3.02
CA LYS A 63 -8.53 20.76 2.67
C LYS A 63 -7.24 21.42 2.17
N SER A 64 -6.10 20.88 2.55
CA SER A 64 -4.78 21.26 2.06
C SER A 64 -3.86 20.04 2.02
N LEU A 65 -2.80 20.09 1.21
CA LEU A 65 -1.78 19.03 1.14
C LEU A 65 -0.97 18.91 2.45
N ASP A 66 -1.02 19.91 3.33
CA ASP A 66 -0.33 19.95 4.61
C ASP A 66 -1.21 19.51 5.79
N GLU A 67 -2.42 19.02 5.53
CA GLU A 67 -3.34 18.56 6.57
C GLU A 67 -2.82 17.32 7.29
N CYS A 68 -2.03 16.49 6.59
CA CYS A 68 -1.34 15.32 7.13
C CYS A 68 0.16 15.36 6.81
N ASP A 69 0.96 14.65 7.59
CA ASP A 69 2.41 14.50 7.36
C ASP A 69 2.70 13.71 6.08
N GLY A 70 1.79 12.82 5.69
CA GLY A 70 1.83 12.06 4.46
C GLY A 70 0.52 11.32 4.20
N TYR A 71 0.45 10.63 3.07
CA TYR A 71 -0.78 9.99 2.59
C TYR A 71 -0.55 8.56 2.14
N ILE A 72 -1.53 7.69 2.36
CA ILE A 72 -1.59 6.32 1.85
C ILE A 72 -2.78 6.21 0.90
N ILE A 73 -2.56 5.73 -0.33
CA ILE A 73 -3.62 5.36 -1.27
C ILE A 73 -3.85 3.86 -1.14
N THR A 74 -5.07 3.48 -0.83
CA THR A 74 -5.43 2.09 -0.54
C THR A 74 -5.57 1.22 -1.79
N GLY A 75 -5.85 -0.07 -1.60
CA GLY A 75 -6.26 -0.98 -2.67
C GLY A 75 -7.71 -0.77 -3.11
N SER A 76 -8.04 -1.19 -4.34
CA SER A 76 -9.39 -1.18 -4.89
C SER A 76 -9.64 -2.43 -5.73
N LYS A 77 -10.92 -2.82 -5.86
CA LYS A 77 -11.37 -3.86 -6.80
C LYS A 77 -11.39 -3.37 -8.26
N LEU A 78 -11.36 -2.05 -8.48
CA LEU A 78 -11.37 -1.45 -9.81
C LEU A 78 -9.96 -1.44 -10.42
N SER A 79 -9.91 -1.32 -11.75
CA SER A 79 -8.67 -1.06 -12.49
C SER A 79 -8.37 0.43 -12.57
N VAL A 80 -7.10 0.83 -12.52
CA VAL A 80 -6.70 2.25 -12.60
C VAL A 80 -7.04 2.90 -13.94
N TYR A 81 -7.41 2.11 -14.94
CA TYR A 81 -7.82 2.56 -16.27
C TYR A 81 -9.34 2.51 -16.48
N ASP A 82 -10.12 2.11 -15.45
CA ASP A 82 -11.59 2.17 -15.51
C ASP A 82 -12.06 3.62 -15.68
N ASP A 83 -13.17 3.82 -16.39
CA ASP A 83 -13.72 5.14 -16.69
C ASP A 83 -14.55 5.69 -15.52
N GLU A 84 -13.89 5.84 -14.38
CA GLU A 84 -14.47 6.38 -13.16
C GLU A 84 -13.94 7.79 -12.89
N ARG A 85 -14.87 8.75 -12.70
CA ARG A 85 -14.52 10.16 -12.48
C ARG A 85 -13.62 10.35 -11.27
N TRP A 86 -13.88 9.63 -10.18
CA TRP A 86 -13.09 9.77 -8.96
C TRP A 86 -11.63 9.33 -9.17
N ILE A 87 -11.38 8.30 -10.01
CA ILE A 87 -10.01 7.87 -10.36
C ILE A 87 -9.26 9.00 -11.07
N ARG A 88 -9.92 9.68 -12.02
CA ARG A 88 -9.30 10.81 -12.75
C ARG A 88 -9.01 12.01 -11.84
N VAL A 89 -9.84 12.23 -10.81
CA VAL A 89 -9.59 13.27 -9.80
C VAL A 89 -8.42 12.87 -8.90
N LEU A 90 -8.37 11.62 -8.46
CA LEU A 90 -7.28 11.11 -7.63
C LEU A 90 -5.93 11.12 -8.38
N GLU A 91 -5.90 10.81 -9.69
CA GLU A 91 -4.68 10.95 -10.51
C GLU A 91 -4.11 12.38 -10.46
N LYS A 92 -4.96 13.40 -10.57
CA LYS A 92 -4.53 14.80 -10.47
C LYS A 92 -4.00 15.11 -9.05
N PHE A 93 -4.68 14.63 -8.02
CA PHE A 93 -4.27 14.83 -6.65
C PHE A 93 -2.91 14.15 -6.35
N ILE A 94 -2.65 12.96 -6.93
CA ILE A 94 -1.33 12.29 -6.87
C ILE A 94 -0.24 13.18 -7.46
N VAL A 95 -0.49 13.78 -8.63
CA VAL A 95 0.48 14.70 -9.27
C VAL A 95 0.73 15.91 -8.37
N ASP A 96 -0.32 16.47 -7.76
CA ASP A 96 -0.17 17.60 -6.84
C ASP A 96 0.66 17.22 -5.60
N LEU A 97 0.41 16.05 -5.00
CA LEU A 97 1.20 15.53 -3.88
C LEU A 97 2.68 15.34 -4.28
N PHE A 98 2.92 14.75 -5.45
CA PHE A 98 4.27 14.51 -5.97
C PHE A 98 5.04 15.82 -6.19
N LEU A 99 4.46 16.78 -6.91
CA LEU A 99 5.09 18.06 -7.19
C LEU A 99 5.37 18.89 -5.93
N ASN A 100 4.55 18.72 -4.89
CA ASN A 100 4.75 19.38 -3.59
C ASN A 100 5.58 18.55 -2.61
N LYS A 101 6.24 17.47 -3.06
CA LYS A 101 7.13 16.61 -2.25
C LYS A 101 6.46 16.11 -0.98
N LYS A 102 5.17 15.74 -1.05
CA LYS A 102 4.46 15.11 0.07
C LYS A 102 4.79 13.64 0.14
N LEU A 103 4.97 13.12 1.36
CA LEU A 103 5.18 11.70 1.56
C LEU A 103 3.92 10.93 1.12
N LEU A 104 4.10 10.05 0.16
CA LEU A 104 3.02 9.32 -0.50
C LEU A 104 3.34 7.83 -0.56
N LEU A 105 2.41 7.01 -0.09
CA LEU A 105 2.50 5.56 -0.14
C LEU A 105 1.34 5.00 -0.94
N GLY A 106 1.61 4.07 -1.86
CA GLY A 106 0.59 3.38 -2.65
C GLY A 106 0.58 1.89 -2.39
N VAL A 107 -0.62 1.35 -2.13
CA VAL A 107 -0.85 -0.10 -1.92
C VAL A 107 -1.75 -0.64 -3.02
N CYS A 108 -1.34 -1.70 -3.70
CA CYS A 108 -2.07 -2.41 -4.75
C CYS A 108 -2.61 -1.46 -5.84
N PHE A 109 -3.89 -1.08 -5.79
CA PHE A 109 -4.46 -0.07 -6.69
C PHE A 109 -3.70 1.26 -6.59
N GLY A 110 -3.39 1.71 -5.37
CA GLY A 110 -2.60 2.93 -5.14
C GLY A 110 -1.20 2.85 -5.74
N HIS A 111 -0.52 1.71 -5.62
CA HIS A 111 0.76 1.43 -6.28
C HIS A 111 0.66 1.56 -7.80
N GLN A 112 -0.39 1.01 -8.39
CA GLN A 112 -0.64 1.07 -9.82
C GLN A 112 -1.04 2.48 -10.29
N LEU A 113 -1.92 3.17 -9.52
CA LEU A 113 -2.38 4.50 -9.87
C LEU A 113 -1.27 5.55 -9.81
N ILE A 114 -0.38 5.47 -8.82
CA ILE A 114 0.80 6.32 -8.73
C ILE A 114 1.71 6.11 -9.95
N ALA A 115 1.99 4.84 -10.31
CA ALA A 115 2.77 4.55 -11.50
C ALA A 115 2.16 5.19 -12.74
N LYS A 116 0.85 5.01 -12.97
CA LYS A 116 0.13 5.56 -14.12
C LYS A 116 0.10 7.09 -14.11
N ALA A 117 -0.22 7.72 -12.98
CA ALA A 117 -0.31 9.18 -12.86
C ALA A 117 1.03 9.89 -13.13
N LEU A 118 2.14 9.22 -12.85
CA LEU A 118 3.49 9.75 -13.05
C LEU A 118 4.16 9.25 -14.35
N GLY A 119 3.38 8.70 -15.29
CA GLY A 119 3.83 8.36 -16.64
C GLY A 119 4.34 6.93 -16.83
N GLY A 120 4.13 6.04 -15.85
CA GLY A 120 4.31 4.61 -15.99
C GLY A 120 3.20 3.94 -16.81
N GLU A 121 3.22 2.62 -16.89
CA GLU A 121 2.22 1.83 -17.62
C GLU A 121 1.66 0.74 -16.73
N VAL A 122 0.32 0.60 -16.71
CA VAL A 122 -0.40 -0.44 -15.97
C VAL A 122 -1.32 -1.18 -16.91
N LYS A 123 -1.32 -2.50 -16.85
CA LYS A 123 -2.17 -3.38 -17.65
C LYS A 123 -2.59 -4.61 -16.86
N LYS A 124 -3.63 -5.26 -17.33
CA LYS A 124 -3.93 -6.63 -16.93
C LYS A 124 -2.77 -7.54 -17.37
N ALA A 125 -2.18 -8.26 -16.43
CA ALA A 125 -1.05 -9.13 -16.71
C ALA A 125 -1.50 -10.41 -17.44
N ASP A 126 -0.70 -10.87 -18.39
CA ASP A 126 -0.97 -12.11 -19.17
C ASP A 126 -1.04 -13.35 -18.26
N ILE A 127 -0.30 -13.34 -17.14
CA ILE A 127 -0.35 -14.39 -16.12
C ILE A 127 -1.70 -14.46 -15.40
N GLY A 128 -2.54 -13.40 -15.51
CA GLY A 128 -3.82 -13.27 -14.85
C GLY A 128 -3.68 -12.97 -13.35
N TRP A 129 -4.50 -13.63 -12.52
CA TRP A 129 -4.53 -13.40 -11.08
C TRP A 129 -3.25 -13.88 -10.37
N VAL A 130 -2.67 -13.00 -9.55
CA VAL A 130 -1.68 -13.30 -8.52
C VAL A 130 -2.37 -13.21 -7.17
N LEU A 131 -2.36 -14.31 -6.41
CA LEU A 131 -3.18 -14.52 -5.21
C LEU A 131 -2.37 -15.21 -4.11
N GLY A 132 -2.86 -15.08 -2.88
CA GLY A 132 -2.24 -15.72 -1.72
C GLY A 132 -0.99 -15.00 -1.24
N VAL A 133 -0.20 -15.67 -0.44
CA VAL A 133 1.06 -15.14 0.10
C VAL A 133 2.15 -15.25 -0.96
N GLN A 134 2.89 -14.14 -1.18
CA GLN A 134 3.97 -14.06 -2.16
C GLN A 134 5.22 -13.49 -1.49
N SER A 135 6.39 -14.07 -1.80
CA SER A 135 7.68 -13.60 -1.33
C SER A 135 8.19 -12.43 -2.17
N TYR A 136 9.01 -11.59 -1.58
CA TYR A 136 9.67 -10.45 -2.20
C TYR A 136 11.17 -10.72 -2.34
N GLU A 137 11.71 -10.52 -3.54
CA GLU A 137 13.15 -10.50 -3.81
C GLU A 137 13.61 -9.05 -3.87
N PHE A 138 14.37 -8.60 -2.87
CA PHE A 138 14.89 -7.24 -2.84
C PHE A 138 16.04 -7.06 -3.82
N LYS A 139 16.00 -5.95 -4.56
CA LYS A 139 16.97 -5.60 -5.61
C LYS A 139 17.88 -4.45 -5.20
N THR A 140 17.51 -3.70 -4.15
CA THR A 140 18.21 -2.49 -3.71
C THR A 140 18.10 -2.38 -2.20
N ASN A 141 19.20 -1.98 -1.54
CA ASN A 141 19.20 -1.66 -0.11
C ASN A 141 18.87 -0.17 0.06
N TYR A 142 17.90 0.12 0.92
CA TYR A 142 17.57 1.48 1.34
C TYR A 142 17.84 1.65 2.83
N PRO A 143 18.18 2.87 3.32
CA PRO A 143 18.48 3.11 4.73
C PRO A 143 17.39 2.68 5.70
N TRP A 144 16.12 2.84 5.33
CA TRP A 144 14.98 2.41 6.14
C TRP A 144 14.62 0.91 5.96
N LEU A 145 15.37 0.20 5.09
CA LEU A 145 15.31 -1.26 4.89
C LEU A 145 16.45 -2.00 5.59
N GLU A 146 17.28 -1.35 6.40
CA GLU A 146 18.48 -1.93 7.05
C GLU A 146 18.19 -3.14 7.96
N TYR A 147 16.93 -3.32 8.36
CA TYR A 147 16.50 -4.43 9.24
C TYR A 147 15.69 -5.50 8.50
N MET A 148 15.80 -5.55 7.16
CA MET A 148 15.03 -6.53 6.39
C MET A 148 15.60 -7.94 6.52
N ASN A 149 14.72 -8.88 6.88
CA ASN A 149 14.94 -10.28 6.59
C ASN A 149 14.82 -10.51 5.07
N GLU A 150 15.63 -11.43 4.54
CA GLU A 150 15.67 -11.73 3.10
C GLU A 150 14.33 -12.27 2.54
N ASP A 151 13.38 -12.67 3.40
CA ASP A 151 12.18 -13.43 3.07
C ASP A 151 10.88 -12.69 3.43
N VAL A 152 10.72 -11.42 3.02
CA VAL A 152 9.45 -10.73 3.25
C VAL A 152 8.34 -11.31 2.40
N GLN A 153 7.21 -11.62 3.03
CA GLN A 153 6.02 -12.18 2.42
C GLN A 153 4.80 -11.31 2.72
N LEU A 154 4.00 -11.03 1.70
CA LEU A 154 2.73 -10.31 1.80
C LEU A 154 1.64 -11.00 1.02
N ILE A 155 0.38 -10.70 1.36
CA ILE A 155 -0.79 -11.16 0.62
C ILE A 155 -0.90 -10.38 -0.68
N HIS A 156 -1.13 -11.08 -1.78
CA HIS A 156 -1.48 -10.53 -3.08
C HIS A 156 -2.91 -10.92 -3.47
N SER A 157 -3.60 -10.02 -4.16
CA SER A 157 -4.98 -10.24 -4.64
C SER A 157 -5.29 -9.33 -5.84
N HIS A 158 -4.55 -9.50 -6.93
CA HIS A 158 -4.64 -8.63 -8.11
C HIS A 158 -4.42 -9.39 -9.42
N GLN A 159 -4.84 -8.81 -10.55
CA GLN A 159 -4.51 -9.24 -11.89
C GLN A 159 -3.87 -8.14 -12.74
N ASP A 160 -4.07 -6.88 -12.36
CA ASP A 160 -3.41 -5.75 -12.98
C ASP A 160 -2.03 -5.56 -12.36
N GLN A 161 -1.07 -5.11 -13.17
CA GLN A 161 0.31 -4.90 -12.76
C GLN A 161 0.91 -3.67 -13.43
N VAL A 162 1.87 -3.06 -12.75
CA VAL A 162 2.77 -2.09 -13.37
C VAL A 162 3.63 -2.84 -14.39
N MET A 163 3.61 -2.39 -15.65
CA MET A 163 4.38 -2.97 -16.75
C MET A 163 5.62 -2.14 -17.10
N ARG A 164 5.58 -0.86 -16.74
CA ARG A 164 6.70 0.07 -16.87
C ARG A 164 6.65 1.10 -15.75
N LEU A 165 7.76 1.25 -15.05
CA LEU A 165 7.90 2.25 -14.00
C LEU A 165 7.88 3.68 -14.58
N PRO A 166 7.45 4.68 -13.79
CA PRO A 166 7.66 6.09 -14.10
C PRO A 166 9.16 6.42 -14.25
N GLU A 167 9.45 7.52 -14.94
CA GLU A 167 10.82 8.05 -14.98
C GLU A 167 11.30 8.44 -13.58
N GLY A 168 12.54 8.13 -13.28
CA GLY A 168 13.13 8.38 -11.95
C GLY A 168 12.74 7.38 -10.85
N ALA A 169 11.87 6.42 -11.15
CA ALA A 169 11.54 5.37 -10.20
C ALA A 169 12.66 4.33 -10.09
N THR A 170 12.88 3.85 -8.88
CA THR A 170 13.85 2.78 -8.57
C THR A 170 13.10 1.52 -8.12
N LEU A 171 13.40 0.38 -8.77
CA LEU A 171 12.90 -0.92 -8.36
C LEU A 171 13.50 -1.31 -7.01
N VAL A 172 12.64 -1.62 -6.04
CA VAL A 172 13.04 -2.08 -4.69
C VAL A 172 12.92 -3.58 -4.56
N ALA A 173 11.80 -4.15 -4.98
CA ALA A 173 11.57 -5.59 -4.90
C ALA A 173 10.75 -6.10 -6.09
N SER A 174 10.99 -7.37 -6.44
CA SER A 174 10.24 -8.12 -7.45
C SER A 174 9.97 -9.54 -6.97
N ASN A 175 9.22 -10.30 -7.76
CA ASN A 175 9.20 -11.76 -7.71
C ASN A 175 8.92 -12.33 -9.10
N ASN A 176 8.84 -13.66 -9.21
CA ASN A 176 8.63 -14.34 -10.48
C ASN A 176 7.30 -14.00 -11.19
N TYR A 177 6.31 -13.47 -10.44
CA TYR A 177 4.98 -13.17 -10.94
C TYR A 177 4.71 -11.67 -11.04
N VAL A 178 5.44 -10.85 -10.25
CA VAL A 178 5.23 -9.41 -10.15
C VAL A 178 6.58 -8.70 -10.32
N PRO A 179 6.89 -8.24 -11.55
CA PRO A 179 8.20 -7.64 -11.86
C PRO A 179 8.49 -6.36 -11.05
N TYR A 180 7.45 -5.63 -10.69
CA TYR A 180 7.53 -4.39 -9.94
C TYR A 180 6.72 -4.51 -8.64
N SER A 181 7.10 -5.45 -7.75
CA SER A 181 6.39 -5.68 -6.50
C SER A 181 6.49 -4.50 -5.54
N MET A 182 7.62 -3.80 -5.56
CA MET A 182 7.85 -2.59 -4.78
C MET A 182 8.78 -1.66 -5.55
N TYR A 183 8.46 -0.38 -5.58
CA TYR A 183 9.30 0.67 -6.16
C TYR A 183 9.22 1.96 -5.35
N TYR A 184 10.17 2.84 -5.60
CA TYR A 184 10.35 4.11 -4.93
C TYR A 184 10.60 5.20 -5.95
N ILE A 185 10.08 6.42 -5.72
CA ILE A 185 10.34 7.55 -6.61
C ILE A 185 10.89 8.70 -5.78
N GLU A 186 12.08 9.17 -6.14
CA GLU A 186 12.84 10.19 -5.41
C GLU A 186 12.98 9.80 -3.91
N ASP A 187 12.67 10.70 -2.97
CA ASP A 187 12.78 10.47 -1.52
C ASP A 187 11.42 10.55 -0.79
N HIS A 188 10.32 10.61 -1.52
CA HIS A 188 9.00 10.90 -0.94
C HIS A 188 7.83 10.04 -1.46
N VAL A 189 8.07 9.10 -2.37
CA VAL A 189 7.01 8.18 -2.85
C VAL A 189 7.47 6.73 -2.69
N MET A 190 6.67 5.91 -1.99
CA MET A 190 6.87 4.47 -1.82
C MET A 190 5.64 3.72 -2.32
N CYS A 191 5.84 2.63 -3.04
CA CYS A 191 4.75 1.87 -3.63
C CYS A 191 4.98 0.36 -3.50
N MET A 192 3.92 -0.38 -3.14
CA MET A 192 3.96 -1.84 -3.06
C MET A 192 2.68 -2.49 -3.58
N GLN A 193 2.83 -3.63 -4.25
CA GLN A 193 1.71 -4.35 -4.85
C GLN A 193 0.97 -5.25 -3.85
N GLY A 194 1.66 -5.76 -2.85
CA GLY A 194 1.07 -6.62 -1.81
C GLY A 194 0.36 -5.82 -0.72
N HIS A 195 -0.41 -6.53 0.09
CA HIS A 195 -1.31 -6.01 1.11
C HIS A 195 -0.83 -6.37 2.53
N PRO A 196 -0.10 -5.51 3.24
CA PRO A 196 0.18 -5.75 4.66
C PRO A 196 -1.06 -5.55 5.53
N GLU A 197 -2.04 -4.76 5.07
CA GLU A 197 -3.28 -4.49 5.80
C GLU A 197 -4.27 -5.67 5.78
N PHE A 198 -4.12 -6.65 4.89
CA PHE A 198 -5.02 -7.80 4.85
C PHE A 198 -4.68 -8.83 5.93
N THR A 199 -5.71 -9.45 6.50
CA THR A 199 -5.55 -10.71 7.25
C THR A 199 -5.68 -11.91 6.31
N ASN A 200 -5.05 -13.03 6.65
CA ASN A 200 -5.23 -14.27 5.90
C ASN A 200 -6.70 -14.68 5.83
N ALA A 201 -7.48 -14.45 6.90
CA ALA A 201 -8.90 -14.76 6.95
C ALA A 201 -9.72 -13.91 5.96
N TYR A 202 -9.45 -12.61 5.88
CA TYR A 202 -10.10 -11.73 4.90
C TYR A 202 -9.75 -12.13 3.47
N ALA A 203 -8.46 -12.32 3.20
CA ALA A 203 -7.98 -12.73 1.88
C ALA A 203 -8.57 -14.08 1.44
N TYR A 204 -8.74 -15.02 2.37
CA TYR A 204 -9.38 -16.30 2.10
C TYR A 204 -10.86 -16.16 1.72
N ASP A 205 -11.64 -15.35 2.47
CA ASP A 205 -13.05 -15.10 2.13
C ASP A 205 -13.20 -14.40 0.76
N VAL A 206 -12.31 -13.46 0.43
CA VAL A 206 -12.26 -12.84 -0.90
C VAL A 206 -11.87 -13.86 -1.99
N LEU A 207 -10.91 -14.75 -1.71
CA LEU A 207 -10.51 -15.85 -2.59
C LEU A 207 -11.71 -16.76 -2.90
N CYS A 208 -12.47 -17.14 -1.87
CA CYS A 208 -13.66 -18.00 -2.03
C CYS A 208 -14.69 -17.39 -2.99
N LYS A 209 -14.89 -16.07 -2.96
CA LYS A 209 -15.82 -15.36 -3.87
C LYS A 209 -15.37 -15.36 -5.34
N ARG A 210 -14.09 -15.62 -5.58
CA ARG A 210 -13.50 -15.66 -6.93
C ARG A 210 -13.27 -17.07 -7.46
N ARG A 211 -13.65 -18.12 -6.72
CA ARG A 211 -13.36 -19.51 -7.05
C ARG A 211 -13.75 -19.88 -8.47
N ASP A 212 -14.97 -19.50 -8.90
CA ASP A 212 -15.51 -19.85 -10.22
C ASP A 212 -14.72 -19.24 -11.39
N VAL A 213 -14.07 -18.08 -11.18
CA VAL A 213 -13.30 -17.39 -12.21
C VAL A 213 -11.81 -17.74 -12.19
N LEU A 214 -11.32 -18.33 -11.10
CA LEU A 214 -9.89 -18.66 -10.92
C LEU A 214 -9.50 -20.02 -11.47
N GLY A 215 -10.43 -20.97 -11.44
CA GLY A 215 -10.16 -22.38 -11.65
C GLY A 215 -9.55 -23.06 -10.40
N GLU A 216 -9.70 -24.38 -10.31
CA GLU A 216 -9.43 -25.13 -9.09
C GLU A 216 -7.95 -25.13 -8.70
N ASP A 217 -7.02 -25.16 -9.65
CA ASP A 217 -5.58 -25.22 -9.36
C ASP A 217 -5.07 -23.92 -8.72
N LYS A 218 -5.42 -22.77 -9.31
CA LYS A 218 -5.05 -21.45 -8.74
C LYS A 218 -5.71 -21.22 -7.39
N PHE A 219 -6.98 -21.62 -7.26
CA PHE A 219 -7.70 -21.53 -5.98
C PHE A 219 -6.97 -22.31 -4.90
N LYS A 220 -6.65 -23.60 -5.10
CA LYS A 220 -5.99 -24.44 -4.12
C LYS A 220 -4.58 -23.95 -3.76
N GLN A 221 -3.83 -23.46 -4.74
CA GLN A 221 -2.50 -22.90 -4.49
C GLN A 221 -2.58 -21.66 -3.56
N ALA A 222 -3.49 -20.73 -3.87
CA ALA A 222 -3.70 -19.55 -3.04
C ALA A 222 -4.24 -19.89 -1.65
N GLU A 223 -5.23 -20.81 -1.57
CA GLU A 223 -5.77 -21.32 -0.32
C GLU A 223 -4.67 -21.92 0.57
N PHE A 224 -3.82 -22.78 0.00
CA PHE A 224 -2.73 -23.40 0.73
C PHE A 224 -1.78 -22.35 1.34
N SER A 225 -1.39 -21.34 0.58
CA SER A 225 -0.49 -20.29 1.07
C SER A 225 -1.15 -19.46 2.18
N LEU A 226 -2.42 -19.07 2.01
CA LEU A 226 -3.16 -18.30 3.03
C LEU A 226 -3.38 -19.07 4.34
N LEU A 227 -3.48 -20.40 4.28
CA LEU A 227 -3.70 -21.24 5.48
C LEU A 227 -2.40 -21.61 6.18
N ASN A 228 -1.26 -21.65 5.48
CA ASN A 228 -0.02 -22.24 6.00
C ASN A 228 1.16 -21.25 6.10
N GLU A 229 1.12 -20.13 5.41
CA GLU A 229 2.23 -19.17 5.39
C GLU A 229 1.91 -17.93 6.23
N LYS A 230 2.96 -17.37 6.82
CA LYS A 230 2.87 -16.11 7.59
C LYS A 230 3.18 -14.92 6.70
N THR A 231 2.63 -13.79 7.04
CA THR A 231 2.95 -12.51 6.41
C THR A 231 3.82 -11.66 7.34
N HIS A 232 4.63 -10.80 6.74
CA HIS A 232 5.51 -9.86 7.45
C HIS A 232 4.87 -8.45 7.52
N TYR A 233 3.55 -8.40 7.71
CA TYR A 233 2.77 -7.16 7.68
C TYR A 233 3.23 -6.13 8.73
N LEU A 234 3.58 -6.57 9.95
CA LEU A 234 4.01 -5.68 11.02
C LEU A 234 5.39 -5.07 10.74
N GLU A 235 6.30 -5.87 10.18
CA GLU A 235 7.61 -5.40 9.74
C GLU A 235 7.46 -4.34 8.65
N VAL A 236 6.62 -4.60 7.65
CA VAL A 236 6.34 -3.65 6.57
C VAL A 236 5.63 -2.39 7.09
N THR A 237 4.73 -2.51 8.07
CA THR A 237 4.10 -1.35 8.71
C THR A 237 5.13 -0.48 9.43
N ASN A 238 6.13 -1.08 10.08
CA ASN A 238 7.23 -0.35 10.69
C ASN A 238 8.09 0.39 9.64
N TRP A 239 8.33 -0.19 8.45
CA TRP A 239 9.00 0.53 7.34
C TRP A 239 8.20 1.74 6.89
N TRP A 240 6.88 1.64 6.82
CA TRP A 240 6.02 2.77 6.52
C TRP A 240 6.18 3.90 7.53
N LEU A 241 6.27 3.55 8.82
CA LEU A 241 6.50 4.54 9.89
C LEU A 241 7.86 5.22 9.72
N GLU A 242 8.92 4.48 9.46
CA GLU A 242 10.24 5.06 9.21
C GLU A 242 10.25 5.94 7.95
N PHE A 243 9.56 5.51 6.89
CA PHE A 243 9.37 6.33 5.70
C PHE A 243 8.66 7.65 6.02
N PHE A 244 7.55 7.63 6.76
CA PHE A 244 6.82 8.86 7.12
C PHE A 244 7.58 9.76 8.10
N LYS A 245 8.54 9.24 8.85
CA LYS A 245 9.42 10.02 9.74
C LYS A 245 10.62 10.62 9.02
N SER A 246 11.03 10.07 7.89
CA SER A 246 12.28 10.45 7.21
C SER A 246 12.34 11.95 6.90
N LYS A 247 11.20 12.58 6.63
CA LYS A 247 11.12 14.03 6.35
C LYS A 247 11.43 14.91 7.56
N ASN A 248 11.18 14.43 8.78
CA ASN A 248 11.42 15.17 10.00
C ASN A 248 12.90 15.14 10.44
N GLN A 249 13.75 14.33 9.80
CA GLN A 249 15.17 14.22 10.10
C GLN A 249 16.04 15.20 9.30
N PHE A 250 15.48 15.84 8.27
CA PHE A 250 16.22 16.75 7.36
C PHE A 250 15.73 18.21 7.42
N GLN A 251 14.90 18.57 8.41
CA GLN A 251 14.58 19.95 8.80
C GLN A 251 15.28 20.29 10.12
#